data_2e9a69430c4fc6bc42cb928541489b7f
#
_entry.id   2e9a69430c4fc6bc42cb928541489b7f
#
_cell.length_a   1.000
_cell.length_b   1.000
_cell.length_c   1.000
_cell.angle_alpha   90.00
_cell.angle_beta   90.00
_cell.angle_gamma   90.00
#
_symmetry.space_group_name_H-M   'P 1'
#
loop_
_entity.id
_entity.type
_entity.pdbx_description
1 polymer ?
#
loop_
_entity_poly.entity_id
_entity_poly.type
_entity_poly.pdbx_seq_one_letter_code
_entity_poly.pdbx_strand_id
1 'polypeptide(L)'
;MIGILGGMGTQAGLDFCSKLAKLYRGKLDQQYPMFILYNKSNTPKRPENLKKYYNVLDELVKGCKMLSKNKCKFIVMPCNTAHHWHHDIQKKIKIPILLSLIHI
;
A
#
# COMPACT_ATOMS: atom_id res chain seq x y z
N MET A 1 -5.86 -11.74 4.52
CA MET A 1 -4.64 -11.02 4.93
C MET A 1 -4.62 -9.65 4.28
N ILE A 2 -4.17 -8.66 5.02
CA ILE A 2 -4.10 -7.27 4.55
C ILE A 2 -2.75 -7.03 3.90
N GLY A 3 -2.74 -6.44 2.70
CA GLY A 3 -1.51 -5.99 2.07
C GLY A 3 -1.34 -4.50 2.30
N ILE A 4 -0.15 -4.07 2.69
CA ILE A 4 0.17 -2.66 2.88
C ILE A 4 1.32 -2.32 1.96
N LEU A 5 1.08 -1.43 0.99
CA LEU A 5 2.11 -0.98 0.07
C LEU A 5 2.67 0.35 0.58
N GLY A 6 3.91 0.28 1.08
CA GLY A 6 4.63 1.46 1.53
C GLY A 6 5.80 1.79 0.60
N GLY A 7 6.63 2.74 1.01
CA GLY A 7 7.84 3.07 0.29
C GLY A 7 7.88 4.47 -0.31
N MET A 8 6.74 5.13 -0.39
CA MET A 8 6.62 6.53 -0.77
C MET A 8 6.08 7.37 0.41
N GLY A 9 6.72 7.57 1.42
CA GLY A 9 7.87 7.21 2.16
C GLY A 9 7.64 6.06 3.11
N THR A 10 8.75 5.56 3.51
CA THR A 10 8.85 4.41 4.39
C THR A 10 8.14 4.63 5.73
N GLN A 11 8.30 5.78 6.34
CA GLN A 11 7.75 6.05 7.66
C GLN A 11 6.22 6.00 7.68
N ALA A 12 5.56 6.44 6.62
CA ALA A 12 4.10 6.40 6.54
C ALA A 12 3.56 4.96 6.63
N GLY A 13 4.24 4.01 5.95
CA GLY A 13 3.87 2.60 6.02
C GLY A 13 4.08 2.01 7.41
N LEU A 14 5.19 2.34 8.05
CA LEU A 14 5.48 1.87 9.40
C LEU A 14 4.47 2.44 10.41
N ASP A 15 4.15 3.73 10.30
CA ASP A 15 3.18 4.36 11.17
C ASP A 15 1.79 3.75 11.01
N PHE A 16 1.41 3.43 9.78
CA PHE A 16 0.13 2.77 9.53
C PHE A 16 0.08 1.40 10.22
N CYS A 17 1.13 0.60 10.09
CA CYS A 17 1.20 -0.71 10.73
C CYS A 17 1.12 -0.60 12.25
N SER A 18 1.79 0.38 12.84
CA SER A 18 1.73 0.63 14.27
C SER A 18 0.31 0.99 14.73
N LYS A 19 -0.38 1.85 13.98
CA LYS A 19 -1.77 2.22 14.28
C LYS A 19 -2.71 1.04 14.12
N LEU A 20 -2.50 0.22 13.09
CA LEU A 20 -3.31 -0.97 12.86
C LEU A 20 -3.20 -1.93 14.03
N ALA A 21 -1.99 -2.17 14.52
CA ALA A 21 -1.76 -3.04 15.66
C ALA A 21 -2.41 -2.49 16.94
N LYS A 22 -2.38 -1.17 17.14
CA LYS A 22 -2.98 -0.53 18.32
C LYS A 22 -4.51 -0.59 18.30
N LEU A 23 -5.12 -0.40 17.12
CA LEU A 23 -6.58 -0.38 16.97
C LEU A 23 -7.20 -1.76 17.12
N TYR A 24 -6.51 -2.79 16.65
CA TYR A 24 -7.03 -4.15 16.64
C TYR A 24 -6.23 -5.08 17.55
N ARG A 25 -5.73 -4.51 18.65
CA ARG A 25 -4.91 -5.27 19.59
C ARG A 25 -5.74 -6.34 20.28
N GLY A 26 -5.25 -7.58 20.21
CA GLY A 26 -5.81 -8.69 20.97
C GLY A 26 -5.00 -8.97 22.22
N LYS A 27 -5.51 -9.84 23.08
CA LYS A 27 -4.77 -10.31 24.26
C LYS A 27 -3.66 -11.28 23.90
N LEU A 28 -3.85 -12.04 22.83
CA LEU A 28 -2.90 -13.02 22.31
C LEU A 28 -2.42 -12.60 20.93
N ASP A 29 -1.21 -13.03 20.55
CA ASP A 29 -0.67 -12.73 19.24
C ASP A 29 -1.60 -13.18 18.12
N GLN A 30 -2.29 -14.28 18.29
CA GLN A 30 -3.20 -14.82 17.27
C GLN A 30 -4.42 -13.94 17.02
N GLN A 31 -4.69 -12.97 17.90
CA GLN A 31 -5.83 -12.06 17.76
C GLN A 31 -5.50 -10.77 17.01
N TYR A 32 -4.21 -10.55 16.71
CA TYR A 32 -3.80 -9.41 15.89
C TYR A 32 -4.11 -9.70 14.41
N PRO A 33 -4.35 -8.65 13.60
CA PRO A 33 -4.60 -8.86 12.18
C PRO A 33 -3.36 -9.38 11.46
N MET A 34 -3.56 -10.27 10.50
CA MET A 34 -2.48 -10.72 9.64
C MET A 34 -2.27 -9.71 8.51
N PHE A 35 -1.04 -9.25 8.34
CA PHE A 35 -0.73 -8.32 7.26
C PHE A 35 0.69 -8.53 6.73
N ILE A 36 0.89 -8.07 5.49
CA ILE A 36 2.20 -7.98 4.86
C ILE A 36 2.44 -6.50 4.57
N LEU A 37 3.55 -5.96 5.08
CA LEU A 37 4.03 -4.65 4.68
C LEU A 37 5.11 -4.83 3.62
N TYR A 38 4.84 -4.35 2.42
CA TYR A 38 5.86 -4.27 1.39
C TYR A 38 6.37 -2.84 1.33
N ASN A 39 7.54 -2.61 1.90
CA ASN A 39 8.20 -1.32 1.86
C ASN A 39 8.98 -1.20 0.56
N LYS A 40 8.29 -0.81 -0.51
CA LYS A 40 8.88 -0.72 -1.85
C LYS A 40 9.59 0.61 -2.01
N SER A 41 10.72 0.75 -1.31
CA SER A 41 11.48 2.00 -1.24
C SER A 41 12.14 2.39 -2.56
N ASN A 42 12.20 1.48 -3.53
CA ASN A 42 12.72 1.77 -4.86
C ASN A 42 11.69 2.42 -5.79
N THR A 43 10.48 2.71 -5.28
CA THR A 43 9.49 3.44 -6.06
C THR A 43 9.99 4.87 -6.29
N PRO A 44 10.03 5.36 -7.55
CA PRO A 44 10.49 6.71 -7.82
C PRO A 44 9.65 7.76 -7.12
N LYS A 45 10.27 8.89 -6.77
CA LYS A 45 9.53 10.03 -6.24
C LYS A 45 8.55 10.53 -7.29
N ARG A 46 7.48 11.21 -6.82
CA ARG A 46 6.52 11.83 -7.73
C ARG A 46 7.26 12.65 -8.78
N PRO A 47 7.03 12.36 -10.08
CA PRO A 47 7.78 13.03 -11.13
C PRO A 47 7.40 14.49 -11.28
N GLU A 48 8.41 15.31 -11.57
CA GLU A 48 8.18 16.71 -11.92
C GLU A 48 7.75 16.86 -13.38
N ASN A 49 7.94 15.79 -14.19
CA ASN A 49 7.55 15.81 -15.59
C ASN A 49 6.89 14.48 -15.98
N LEU A 50 6.18 14.50 -17.11
CA LEU A 50 5.39 13.36 -17.59
C LEU A 50 6.22 12.14 -17.98
N LYS A 51 7.50 12.30 -18.26
CA LYS A 51 8.35 11.17 -18.67
C LYS A 51 8.52 10.14 -17.56
N LYS A 52 8.46 10.58 -16.30
CA LYS A 52 8.63 9.70 -15.14
C LYS A 52 7.31 9.18 -14.58
N TYR A 53 6.19 9.67 -15.08
CA TYR A 53 4.86 9.30 -14.60
C TYR A 53 4.63 7.78 -14.68
N TYR A 54 4.92 7.19 -15.83
CA TYR A 54 4.69 5.77 -16.05
C TYR A 54 5.61 4.90 -15.21
N ASN A 55 6.81 5.36 -14.89
CA ASN A 55 7.72 4.62 -14.02
C ASN A 55 7.15 4.48 -12.62
N VAL A 56 6.55 5.55 -12.07
CA VAL A 56 5.90 5.52 -10.76
C VAL A 56 4.72 4.57 -10.80
N LEU A 57 3.85 4.71 -11.80
CA LEU A 57 2.67 3.86 -11.95
C LEU A 57 3.06 2.39 -12.06
N ASP A 58 4.04 2.07 -12.91
CA ASP A 58 4.50 0.69 -13.11
C ASP A 58 5.02 0.09 -11.81
N GLU A 59 5.80 0.84 -11.05
CA GLU A 59 6.36 0.35 -9.79
C GLU A 59 5.27 0.13 -8.75
N LEU A 60 4.28 1.00 -8.68
CA LEU A 60 3.15 0.81 -7.78
C LEU A 60 2.33 -0.41 -8.16
N VAL A 61 2.10 -0.61 -9.45
CA VAL A 61 1.38 -1.79 -9.94
C VAL A 61 2.15 -3.07 -9.61
N LYS A 62 3.47 -3.08 -9.79
CA LYS A 62 4.30 -4.23 -9.43
C LYS A 62 4.18 -4.58 -7.95
N GLY A 63 4.21 -3.56 -7.09
CA GLY A 63 4.03 -3.75 -5.66
C GLY A 63 2.68 -4.35 -5.32
N CYS A 64 1.62 -3.83 -5.90
CA CYS A 64 0.27 -4.33 -5.68
C CYS A 64 0.09 -5.76 -6.19
N LYS A 65 0.68 -6.09 -7.35
CA LYS A 65 0.62 -7.46 -7.88
C LYS A 65 1.34 -8.44 -6.98
N MET A 66 2.48 -8.05 -6.42
CA MET A 66 3.21 -8.90 -5.49
C MET A 66 2.36 -9.22 -4.26
N LEU A 67 1.71 -8.21 -3.68
CA LEU A 67 0.83 -8.40 -2.55
C LEU A 67 -0.38 -9.27 -2.90
N SER A 68 -0.98 -9.02 -4.06
CA SER A 68 -2.11 -9.81 -4.53
C SER A 68 -1.76 -11.30 -4.68
N LYS A 69 -0.56 -11.59 -5.20
CA LYS A 69 -0.10 -12.97 -5.36
C LYS A 69 0.19 -13.66 -4.03
N ASN A 70 0.36 -12.92 -2.97
CA ASN A 70 0.68 -13.45 -1.64
C ASN A 70 -0.54 -13.49 -0.71
N LYS A 71 -1.72 -13.76 -1.29
CA LYS A 71 -2.97 -14.02 -0.56
C LYS A 71 -3.55 -12.80 0.17
N CYS A 72 -3.15 -11.60 -0.22
CA CYS A 72 -3.79 -10.41 0.30
C CYS A 72 -5.15 -10.22 -0.36
N LYS A 73 -6.18 -9.98 0.46
CA LYS A 73 -7.54 -9.78 -0.03
C LYS A 73 -7.83 -8.34 -0.43
N PHE A 74 -7.09 -7.41 0.13
CA PHE A 74 -7.14 -6.01 -0.24
C PHE A 74 -5.81 -5.36 0.12
N ILE A 75 -5.56 -4.18 -0.45
CA ILE A 75 -4.31 -3.45 -0.29
C ILE A 75 -4.63 -2.07 0.27
N VAL A 76 -3.80 -1.60 1.21
CA VAL A 76 -3.86 -0.24 1.72
C VAL A 76 -2.61 0.50 1.27
N MET A 77 -2.77 1.72 0.77
CA MET A 77 -1.66 2.60 0.43
C MET A 77 -1.69 3.82 1.34
N PRO A 78 -0.93 3.82 2.45
CA PRO A 78 -0.95 4.91 3.42
C PRO A 78 -0.08 6.11 3.03
N CYS A 79 -0.10 6.48 1.76
CA CYS A 79 0.71 7.56 1.22
C CYS A 79 -0.16 8.49 0.39
N ASN A 80 -0.18 9.78 0.72
CA ASN A 80 -0.97 10.77 0.00
C ASN A 80 -0.59 10.86 -1.48
N THR A 81 0.70 10.74 -1.77
CA THR A 81 1.19 10.83 -3.15
C THR A 81 0.63 9.72 -4.02
N ALA A 82 0.49 8.51 -3.46
CA ALA A 82 -0.04 7.37 -4.20
C ALA A 82 -1.51 7.54 -4.59
N HIS A 83 -2.25 8.43 -3.94
CA HIS A 83 -3.66 8.70 -4.26
C HIS A 83 -3.84 9.19 -5.70
N HIS A 84 -2.83 9.86 -6.25
CA HIS A 84 -2.84 10.32 -7.63
C HIS A 84 -3.04 9.19 -8.63
N TRP A 85 -2.51 8.00 -8.32
CA TRP A 85 -2.52 6.86 -9.23
C TRP A 85 -3.54 5.80 -8.88
N HIS A 86 -4.36 6.04 -7.84
CA HIS A 86 -5.30 5.03 -7.35
C HIS A 86 -6.18 4.45 -8.46
N HIS A 87 -6.80 5.32 -9.24
CA HIS A 87 -7.70 4.90 -10.31
C HIS A 87 -6.97 4.04 -11.35
N ASP A 88 -5.79 4.48 -11.78
CA ASP A 88 -5.02 3.77 -12.79
C ASP A 88 -4.51 2.43 -12.28
N ILE A 89 -4.10 2.38 -11.01
CA ILE A 89 -3.64 1.14 -10.39
C ILE A 89 -4.82 0.17 -10.26
N GLN A 90 -5.96 0.66 -9.77
CA GLN A 90 -7.12 -0.20 -9.53
C GLN A 90 -7.60 -0.89 -10.81
N LYS A 91 -7.46 -0.25 -11.96
CA LYS A 91 -7.80 -0.87 -13.25
C LYS A 91 -6.97 -2.10 -13.56
N LYS A 92 -5.76 -2.19 -13.01
CA LYS A 92 -4.80 -3.26 -13.32
C LYS A 92 -4.74 -4.32 -12.23
N ILE A 93 -5.44 -4.12 -11.12
CA ILE A 93 -5.40 -5.00 -9.96
C ILE A 93 -6.81 -5.49 -9.66
N LYS A 94 -6.97 -6.80 -9.42
CA LYS A 94 -8.27 -7.41 -9.18
C LYS A 94 -8.81 -7.19 -7.77
N ILE A 95 -7.94 -7.09 -6.79
CA ILE A 95 -8.36 -6.89 -5.40
C ILE A 95 -8.52 -5.40 -5.09
N PRO A 96 -9.38 -5.04 -4.11
CA PRO A 96 -9.60 -3.65 -3.76
C PRO A 96 -8.35 -2.97 -3.23
N ILE A 97 -8.15 -1.71 -3.62
CA ILE A 97 -7.07 -0.86 -3.11
C ILE A 97 -7.73 0.27 -2.33
N LEU A 98 -7.43 0.34 -1.04
CA LEU A 98 -7.99 1.34 -0.14
C LEU A 98 -6.98 2.46 0.10
N LEU A 99 -7.47 3.68 0.13
CA LEU A 99 -6.66 4.85 0.45
C LEU A 99 -6.87 5.17 1.92
N SER A 100 -5.79 5.17 2.70
CA SER A 100 -5.88 5.27 4.16
C SER A 100 -6.63 6.50 4.66
N LEU A 101 -6.56 7.62 3.94
CA LEU A 101 -7.23 8.85 4.34
C LEU A 101 -8.71 8.91 3.97
N ILE A 102 -9.14 8.09 3.02
CA ILE A 102 -10.50 8.16 2.48
C ILE A 102 -11.35 6.99 2.96
N HIS A 103 -10.76 5.82 3.09
CA HIS A 103 -11.46 4.57 3.34
C HIS A 103 -11.32 4.02 4.77
N ILE A 104 -10.50 4.64 5.60
CA ILE A 104 -10.25 4.16 6.97
C ILE A 104 -10.66 5.20 8.00
#